data_b9b44f77189ca16eb777bf2133ea665a
#
_entry.id   b9b44f77189ca16eb777bf2133ea665a
#
_cell.length_a   1.000
_cell.length_b   1.000
_cell.length_c   1.000
_cell.angle_alpha   90.00
_cell.angle_beta   90.00
_cell.angle_gamma   90.00
#
_symmetry.space_group_name_H-M   'P 1'
#
loop_
_entity.id
_entity.type
_entity.pdbx_description
1 polymer ?
#
loop_
_entity_poly.entity_id
_entity_poly.type
_entity_poly.pdbx_seq_one_letter_code
_entity_poly.pdbx_strand_id
1 'polypeptide(L)'
;MPAETAAAPALPPRVLEQAADWLMRLHEDDSAAQRAQWQRWHDADPAHAHAWQRAERLLALTAQVPTALAQRTLQPPASAGRRAVLRSVAALLVAPLGGWLTWRLWDDAAWDASARTAMGERSQQVLDDGSVLHLDTSTAVDIAFDAHARLLRLRHGQMLVETAADPQRPARPFRVTTPYGTLQALGTRFSVRLFGNDALLVVQRGAVRISTPGQQRQVDAGQQLRWNLTRLPRPMPAPPGADAWVRGMLVADAMPLQQVLQELGRYQHRWLRVDPRIAGLPVSGAFPLDDLQRSLSMLAATHALRIEQGLWIHVSAAGHRG
;
A
#
# COMPACT_ATOMS: atom_id res chain seq x y z
N MET A 1 7.42 8.41 -37.88
CA MET A 1 7.60 9.54 -36.94
C MET A 1 7.09 9.08 -35.59
N PRO A 2 7.90 8.86 -34.57
CA PRO A 2 7.43 8.50 -33.26
C PRO A 2 6.88 9.74 -32.55
N ALA A 3 5.68 9.62 -31.97
CA ALA A 3 5.06 10.65 -31.17
C ALA A 3 5.85 10.84 -29.87
N GLU A 4 6.32 12.05 -29.67
CA GLU A 4 7.02 12.54 -28.49
C GLU A 4 6.08 12.48 -27.29
N THR A 5 6.34 11.56 -26.37
CA THR A 5 5.57 11.41 -25.11
C THR A 5 5.97 12.58 -24.22
N ALA A 6 5.13 13.59 -24.15
CA ALA A 6 5.31 14.75 -23.27
C ALA A 6 5.37 14.29 -21.83
N ALA A 7 6.51 14.50 -21.17
CA ALA A 7 6.68 14.33 -19.73
C ALA A 7 5.68 15.24 -19.00
N ALA A 8 4.95 14.69 -18.03
CA ALA A 8 4.02 15.47 -17.21
C ALA A 8 4.77 16.63 -16.54
N PRO A 9 4.27 17.88 -16.62
CA PRO A 9 4.99 19.04 -16.13
C PRO A 9 5.23 18.94 -14.62
N ALA A 10 6.46 19.26 -14.19
CA ALA A 10 6.81 19.31 -12.79
C ALA A 10 5.90 20.32 -12.06
N LEU A 11 5.24 19.88 -10.98
CA LEU A 11 4.35 20.74 -10.20
C LEU A 11 5.12 21.94 -9.62
N PRO A 12 4.62 23.19 -9.81
CA PRO A 12 5.27 24.37 -9.27
C PRO A 12 5.38 24.28 -7.73
N PRO A 13 6.51 24.65 -7.11
CA PRO A 13 6.68 24.60 -5.65
C PRO A 13 5.59 25.32 -4.87
N ARG A 14 5.09 26.44 -5.38
CA ARG A 14 3.98 27.23 -4.80
C ARG A 14 2.67 26.45 -4.70
N VAL A 15 2.38 25.59 -5.66
CA VAL A 15 1.15 24.79 -5.67
C VAL A 15 1.23 23.67 -4.61
N LEU A 16 2.42 23.12 -4.38
CA LEU A 16 2.67 22.15 -3.32
C LEU A 16 2.56 22.76 -1.92
N GLU A 17 3.07 24.01 -1.75
CA GLU A 17 2.91 24.78 -0.51
C GLU A 17 1.44 25.06 -0.22
N GLN A 18 0.66 25.47 -1.21
CA GLN A 18 -0.78 25.71 -1.08
C GLN A 18 -1.54 24.41 -0.70
N ALA A 19 -1.17 23.28 -1.29
CA ALA A 19 -1.78 22.00 -0.93
C ALA A 19 -1.49 21.62 0.54
N ALA A 20 -0.28 21.87 1.02
CA ALA A 20 0.08 21.64 2.42
C ALA A 20 -0.65 22.61 3.38
N ASP A 21 -0.81 23.89 3.00
CA ASP A 21 -1.58 24.87 3.77
C ASP A 21 -3.05 24.47 3.86
N TRP A 22 -3.66 24.01 2.77
CA TRP A 22 -5.03 23.52 2.77
C TRP A 22 -5.21 22.29 3.67
N LEU A 23 -4.24 21.38 3.68
CA LEU A 23 -4.25 20.23 4.58
C LEU A 23 -4.26 20.63 6.05
N MET A 24 -3.46 21.63 6.43
CA MET A 24 -3.43 22.15 7.80
C MET A 24 -4.75 22.86 8.16
N ARG A 25 -5.26 23.73 7.29
CA ARG A 25 -6.52 24.46 7.53
C ARG A 25 -7.72 23.52 7.69
N LEU A 26 -7.84 22.51 6.83
CA LEU A 26 -8.91 21.52 6.93
C LEU A 26 -8.72 20.56 8.11
N HIS A 27 -7.50 20.45 8.64
CA HIS A 27 -7.24 19.72 9.88
C HIS A 27 -7.69 20.50 11.13
N GLU A 28 -7.56 21.83 11.11
CA GLU A 28 -7.95 22.73 12.21
C GLU A 28 -9.45 23.05 12.18
N ASP A 29 -10.03 23.29 11.00
CA ASP A 29 -11.44 23.65 10.81
C ASP A 29 -12.01 22.95 9.56
N ASP A 30 -12.76 21.87 9.76
CA ASP A 30 -13.47 21.11 8.71
C ASP A 30 -14.91 21.64 8.48
N SER A 31 -15.13 22.96 8.60
CA SER A 31 -16.42 23.57 8.35
C SER A 31 -16.82 23.52 6.87
N ALA A 32 -18.14 23.59 6.60
CA ALA A 32 -18.67 23.61 5.24
C ALA A 32 -18.11 24.79 4.42
N ALA A 33 -17.83 25.93 5.08
CA ALA A 33 -17.24 27.10 4.46
C ALA A 33 -15.79 26.86 3.99
N GLN A 34 -14.97 26.23 4.83
CA GLN A 34 -13.59 25.86 4.50
C GLN A 34 -13.54 24.82 3.38
N ARG A 35 -14.42 23.81 3.42
CA ARG A 35 -14.52 22.81 2.35
C ARG A 35 -14.89 23.42 1.00
N ALA A 36 -15.82 24.38 0.98
CA ALA A 36 -16.21 25.08 -0.25
C ALA A 36 -15.08 25.96 -0.81
N GLN A 37 -14.22 26.53 0.05
CA GLN A 37 -13.04 27.29 -0.38
C GLN A 37 -11.96 26.35 -0.93
N TRP A 38 -11.69 25.25 -0.26
CA TRP A 38 -10.78 24.23 -0.72
C TRP A 38 -11.21 23.66 -2.08
N GLN A 39 -12.49 23.36 -2.26
CA GLN A 39 -13.01 22.80 -3.50
C GLN A 39 -12.82 23.77 -4.68
N ARG A 40 -13.05 25.07 -4.47
CA ARG A 40 -12.75 26.10 -5.49
C ARG A 40 -11.28 26.17 -5.87
N TRP A 41 -10.39 26.04 -4.89
CA TRP A 41 -8.94 25.99 -5.15
C TRP A 41 -8.56 24.70 -5.88
N HIS A 42 -9.06 23.55 -5.42
CA HIS A 42 -8.79 22.23 -6.00
C HIS A 42 -9.22 22.13 -7.46
N ASP A 43 -10.39 22.68 -7.80
CA ASP A 43 -10.98 22.59 -9.14
C ASP A 43 -10.49 23.69 -10.10
N ALA A 44 -9.76 24.69 -9.59
CA ALA A 44 -9.28 25.83 -10.39
C ALA A 44 -8.16 25.46 -11.39
N ASP A 45 -7.36 24.41 -11.11
CA ASP A 45 -6.26 23.98 -11.97
C ASP A 45 -5.99 22.48 -11.75
N PRO A 46 -5.81 21.65 -12.79
CA PRO A 46 -5.39 20.26 -12.68
C PRO A 46 -4.12 20.05 -11.84
N ALA A 47 -3.20 21.03 -11.83
CA ALA A 47 -2.00 21.01 -10.98
C ALA A 47 -2.34 21.05 -9.48
N HIS A 48 -3.43 21.72 -9.08
CA HIS A 48 -3.92 21.76 -7.70
C HIS A 48 -4.43 20.39 -7.24
N ALA A 49 -5.21 19.72 -8.07
CA ALA A 49 -5.70 18.35 -7.80
C ALA A 49 -4.52 17.37 -7.67
N HIS A 50 -3.52 17.46 -8.54
CA HIS A 50 -2.32 16.65 -8.46
C HIS A 50 -1.48 16.94 -7.21
N ALA A 51 -1.31 18.22 -6.85
CA ALA A 51 -0.59 18.62 -5.65
C ALA A 51 -1.33 18.16 -4.38
N TRP A 52 -2.66 18.27 -4.36
CA TRP A 52 -3.51 17.78 -3.28
C TRP A 52 -3.36 16.27 -3.06
N GLN A 53 -3.53 15.47 -4.12
CA GLN A 53 -3.32 14.02 -4.07
C GLN A 53 -1.93 13.65 -3.54
N ARG A 54 -0.93 14.47 -3.88
CA ARG A 54 0.45 14.27 -3.44
C ARG A 54 0.62 14.58 -1.95
N ALA A 55 0.02 15.66 -1.47
CA ALA A 55 0.05 16.06 -0.08
C ALA A 55 -0.71 15.03 0.81
N GLU A 56 -1.84 14.52 0.38
CA GLU A 56 -2.58 13.43 1.03
C GLU A 56 -1.74 12.16 1.17
N ARG A 57 -1.04 11.74 0.13
CA ARG A 57 -0.15 10.57 0.19
C ARG A 57 0.99 10.74 1.18
N LEU A 58 1.55 11.93 1.30
CA LEU A 58 2.62 12.23 2.27
C LEU A 58 2.14 12.12 3.72
N LEU A 59 0.95 12.59 4.02
CA LEU A 59 0.34 12.43 5.34
C LEU A 59 0.11 10.95 5.70
N ALA A 60 -0.22 10.09 4.71
CA ALA A 60 -0.38 8.65 4.93
C ALA A 60 0.87 7.99 5.46
N LEU A 61 2.00 8.37 4.92
CA LEU A 61 3.28 7.81 5.32
C LEU A 61 3.67 8.23 6.75
N THR A 62 3.31 9.46 7.15
CA THR A 62 3.59 9.97 8.50
C THR A 62 2.68 9.37 9.58
N ALA A 63 1.46 8.95 9.24
CA ALA A 63 0.54 8.30 10.18
C ALA A 63 1.00 6.89 10.64
N GLN A 64 2.00 6.31 10.01
CA GLN A 64 2.59 5.01 10.38
C GLN A 64 3.75 5.12 11.38
N VAL A 65 4.17 6.32 11.78
CA VAL A 65 5.23 6.51 12.77
C VAL A 65 4.64 6.30 14.18
N PRO A 66 5.20 5.40 15.02
CA PRO A 66 4.73 5.18 16.38
C PRO A 66 4.75 6.47 17.19
N THR A 67 3.64 6.81 17.83
CA THR A 67 3.42 8.01 18.64
C THR A 67 4.49 8.23 19.74
N ALA A 68 5.15 7.15 20.17
CA ALA A 68 6.21 7.21 21.19
C ALA A 68 7.49 7.94 20.71
N LEU A 69 7.76 7.97 19.39
CA LEU A 69 8.89 8.75 18.84
C LEU A 69 8.53 10.23 18.68
N ALA A 70 7.29 10.51 18.29
CA ALA A 70 6.82 11.88 18.09
C ALA A 70 6.72 12.65 19.41
N GLN A 71 6.37 11.99 20.52
CA GLN A 71 6.28 12.64 21.85
C GLN A 71 7.65 12.99 22.47
N ARG A 72 8.72 12.28 22.10
CA ARG A 72 10.09 12.59 22.58
C ARG A 72 10.74 13.79 21.87
N THR A 73 10.29 14.12 20.66
CA THR A 73 10.79 15.24 19.86
C THR A 73 10.01 16.55 20.06
N LEU A 74 8.84 16.49 20.68
CA LEU A 74 7.92 17.64 20.86
C LEU A 74 7.90 18.22 22.28
N GLN A 75 8.79 17.79 23.18
CA GLN A 75 8.97 18.51 24.45
C GLN A 75 9.87 19.73 24.21
N PRO A 76 9.36 20.96 24.19
CA PRO A 76 10.21 22.14 24.05
C PRO A 76 11.01 22.35 25.33
N PRO A 77 12.34 22.50 25.24
CA PRO A 77 13.10 22.97 26.37
C PRO A 77 12.69 24.43 26.68
N ALA A 78 12.50 24.75 27.95
CA ALA A 78 11.94 26.00 28.46
C ALA A 78 12.75 27.30 28.17
N SER A 79 13.73 27.26 27.25
CA SER A 79 14.56 28.44 26.90
C SER A 79 15.24 28.29 25.54
N ALA A 80 14.48 28.10 24.47
CA ALA A 80 15.07 28.10 23.12
C ALA A 80 14.52 29.30 22.32
N GLY A 81 15.42 30.26 22.04
CA GLY A 81 15.10 31.45 21.28
C GLY A 81 14.60 31.16 19.87
N ARG A 82 13.92 32.16 19.24
CA ARG A 82 13.32 32.13 17.90
C ARG A 82 14.12 31.39 16.80
N ARG A 83 15.46 31.31 16.94
CA ARG A 83 16.35 30.58 15.99
C ARG A 83 16.26 29.06 16.10
N ALA A 84 15.90 28.51 17.27
CA ALA A 84 15.72 27.06 17.44
C ALA A 84 14.38 26.59 16.85
N VAL A 85 13.33 27.41 16.99
CA VAL A 85 12.03 27.15 16.36
C VAL A 85 12.15 27.18 14.82
N LEU A 86 12.89 28.13 14.26
CA LEU A 86 13.18 28.20 12.81
C LEU A 86 14.00 27.01 12.31
N ARG A 87 14.92 26.47 13.11
CA ARG A 87 15.69 25.26 12.76
C ARG A 87 14.84 23.99 12.86
N SER A 88 13.91 23.92 13.80
CA SER A 88 12.98 22.79 13.93
C SER A 88 11.95 22.79 12.79
N VAL A 89 11.47 23.96 12.38
CA VAL A 89 10.60 24.13 11.20
C VAL A 89 11.36 23.79 9.91
N ALA A 90 12.63 24.21 9.78
CA ALA A 90 13.47 23.85 8.65
C ALA A 90 13.77 22.35 8.58
N ALA A 91 13.98 21.67 9.73
CA ALA A 91 14.15 20.22 9.78
C ALA A 91 12.86 19.46 9.44
N LEU A 92 11.69 20.00 9.82
CA LEU A 92 10.36 19.48 9.43
C LEU A 92 10.06 19.69 7.94
N LEU A 93 10.66 20.68 7.30
CA LEU A 93 10.54 20.95 5.86
C LEU A 93 11.57 20.16 5.03
N VAL A 94 12.73 19.79 5.60
CA VAL A 94 13.78 19.03 4.90
C VAL A 94 13.54 17.52 4.99
N ALA A 95 12.95 17.00 6.07
CA ALA A 95 12.59 15.59 6.18
C ALA A 95 11.58 15.13 5.08
N PRO A 96 10.56 15.93 4.69
CA PRO A 96 9.72 15.61 3.55
C PRO A 96 10.45 15.61 2.21
N LEU A 97 11.49 16.44 2.04
CA LEU A 97 12.27 16.49 0.80
C LEU A 97 13.12 15.23 0.59
N GLY A 98 13.69 14.68 1.65
CA GLY A 98 14.40 13.40 1.62
C GLY A 98 13.44 12.23 1.34
N GLY A 99 12.30 12.18 2.00
CA GLY A 99 11.23 11.22 1.75
C GLY A 99 10.63 11.36 0.35
N TRP A 100 10.47 12.60 -0.13
CA TRP A 100 10.02 12.90 -1.50
C TRP A 100 11.02 12.46 -2.57
N LEU A 101 12.31 12.71 -2.36
CA LEU A 101 13.34 12.29 -3.31
C LEU A 101 13.45 10.76 -3.37
N THR A 102 13.38 10.09 -2.22
CA THR A 102 13.36 8.62 -2.14
C THR A 102 12.10 8.06 -2.82
N TRP A 103 10.93 8.67 -2.55
CA TRP A 103 9.67 8.26 -3.18
C TRP A 103 9.67 8.53 -4.69
N ARG A 104 10.21 9.67 -5.13
CA ARG A 104 10.35 9.99 -6.57
C ARG A 104 11.27 8.99 -7.28
N LEU A 105 12.39 8.63 -6.67
CA LEU A 105 13.28 7.59 -7.20
C LEU A 105 12.60 6.22 -7.25
N TRP A 106 11.67 5.94 -6.32
CA TRP A 106 10.86 4.72 -6.33
C TRP A 106 9.74 4.75 -7.37
N ASP A 107 9.08 5.88 -7.55
CA ASP A 107 8.01 6.08 -8.52
C ASP A 107 8.59 6.11 -9.95
N ASP A 108 9.68 6.84 -10.16
CA ASP A 108 10.42 6.84 -11.43
C ASP A 108 10.93 5.40 -11.76
N ALA A 109 11.35 4.63 -10.76
CA ALA A 109 11.73 3.23 -10.93
C ALA A 109 10.56 2.27 -11.25
N ALA A 110 9.31 2.70 -11.04
CA ALA A 110 8.12 1.92 -11.37
C ALA A 110 7.55 2.24 -12.77
N TRP A 111 7.91 3.39 -13.35
CA TRP A 111 7.38 3.82 -14.65
C TRP A 111 7.85 2.97 -15.82
N ASP A 112 9.01 2.35 -15.70
CA ASP A 112 9.61 1.44 -16.69
C ASP A 112 9.34 -0.04 -16.41
N ALA A 113 8.50 -0.36 -15.41
CA ALA A 113 8.13 -1.74 -15.10
C ALA A 113 7.37 -2.39 -16.27
N SER A 114 7.69 -3.67 -16.55
CA SER A 114 7.08 -4.43 -17.64
C SER A 114 5.56 -4.62 -17.47
N ALA A 115 5.09 -4.70 -16.22
CA ALA A 115 3.68 -4.83 -15.87
C ALA A 115 3.36 -4.02 -14.61
N ARG A 116 2.26 -3.25 -14.64
CA ARG A 116 1.86 -2.40 -13.51
C ARG A 116 0.36 -2.23 -13.43
N THR A 117 -0.10 -1.85 -12.24
CA THR A 117 -1.48 -1.47 -11.93
C THR A 117 -1.50 -0.15 -11.17
N ALA A 118 -2.50 0.67 -11.43
CA ALA A 118 -2.81 1.86 -10.66
C ALA A 118 -3.51 1.50 -9.33
N MET A 119 -3.74 2.50 -8.48
CA MET A 119 -4.55 2.32 -7.27
C MET A 119 -5.99 1.93 -7.63
N GLY A 120 -6.50 0.88 -6.98
CA GLY A 120 -7.83 0.31 -7.25
C GLY A 120 -7.87 -0.62 -8.46
N GLU A 121 -6.84 -0.61 -9.31
CA GLU A 121 -6.75 -1.48 -10.48
C GLU A 121 -6.21 -2.86 -10.11
N ARG A 122 -6.74 -3.89 -10.76
CA ARG A 122 -6.19 -5.25 -10.76
C ARG A 122 -6.07 -5.71 -12.21
N SER A 123 -5.04 -6.50 -12.49
CA SER A 123 -4.85 -7.05 -13.83
C SER A 123 -4.47 -8.53 -13.77
N GLN A 124 -4.74 -9.22 -14.87
CA GLN A 124 -4.31 -10.59 -15.10
C GLN A 124 -3.69 -10.68 -16.48
N GLN A 125 -2.55 -11.36 -16.58
CA GLN A 125 -1.90 -11.60 -17.86
C GLN A 125 -1.29 -13.00 -17.90
N VAL A 126 -1.24 -13.58 -19.10
CA VAL A 126 -0.55 -14.82 -19.38
C VAL A 126 0.87 -14.47 -19.83
N LEU A 127 1.87 -15.10 -19.21
CA LEU A 127 3.28 -14.92 -19.54
C LEU A 127 3.69 -15.84 -20.71
N ASP A 128 4.86 -15.58 -21.29
CA ASP A 128 5.39 -16.32 -22.44
C ASP A 128 5.57 -17.83 -22.21
N ASP A 129 5.72 -18.24 -20.95
CA ASP A 129 5.83 -19.66 -20.56
C ASP A 129 4.46 -20.31 -20.26
N GLY A 130 3.36 -19.57 -20.42
CA GLY A 130 2.00 -19.99 -20.07
C GLY A 130 1.65 -19.83 -18.59
N SER A 131 2.55 -19.32 -17.75
CA SER A 131 2.23 -18.95 -16.37
C SER A 131 1.24 -17.79 -16.34
N VAL A 132 0.37 -17.73 -15.30
CA VAL A 132 -0.59 -16.65 -15.13
C VAL A 132 -0.13 -15.74 -13.99
N LEU A 133 0.00 -14.46 -14.29
CA LEU A 133 0.35 -13.41 -13.35
C LEU A 133 -0.87 -12.54 -13.06
N HIS A 134 -1.26 -12.44 -11.78
CA HIS A 134 -2.24 -11.48 -11.29
C HIS A 134 -1.53 -10.38 -10.53
N LEU A 135 -1.84 -9.14 -10.83
CA LEU A 135 -1.37 -7.96 -10.13
C LEU A 135 -2.51 -7.33 -9.34
N ASP A 136 -2.24 -7.00 -8.09
CA ASP A 136 -3.15 -6.28 -7.20
C ASP A 136 -3.00 -4.77 -7.37
N THR A 137 -3.77 -4.00 -6.61
CA THR A 137 -3.71 -2.54 -6.59
C THR A 137 -2.29 -2.00 -6.36
N SER A 138 -1.93 -0.93 -7.07
CA SER A 138 -0.63 -0.23 -6.93
C SER A 138 0.55 -1.21 -6.95
N THR A 139 0.67 -2.00 -8.01
CA THR A 139 1.72 -3.03 -8.14
C THR A 139 2.60 -2.75 -9.35
N ALA A 140 3.91 -3.03 -9.24
CA ALA A 140 4.85 -2.97 -10.35
C ALA A 140 5.77 -4.19 -10.33
N VAL A 141 5.88 -4.83 -11.50
CA VAL A 141 6.67 -6.06 -11.72
C VAL A 141 7.46 -5.95 -13.01
N ASP A 142 8.74 -6.31 -12.97
CA ASP A 142 9.52 -6.56 -14.18
C ASP A 142 9.43 -8.03 -14.55
N ILE A 143 9.24 -8.29 -15.82
CA ILE A 143 9.26 -9.62 -16.40
C ILE A 143 10.57 -9.75 -17.19
N ALA A 144 11.46 -10.63 -16.72
CA ALA A 144 12.79 -10.84 -17.29
C ALA A 144 13.03 -12.34 -17.51
N PHE A 145 12.37 -12.89 -18.53
CA PHE A 145 12.56 -14.28 -18.95
C PHE A 145 13.71 -14.35 -19.97
N ASP A 146 14.65 -15.24 -19.69
CA ASP A 146 15.80 -15.49 -20.57
C ASP A 146 16.02 -16.99 -20.81
N ALA A 147 17.13 -17.35 -21.41
CA ALA A 147 17.50 -18.75 -21.69
C ALA A 147 17.78 -19.59 -20.41
N HIS A 148 18.01 -18.95 -19.26
CA HIS A 148 18.48 -19.60 -18.03
C HIS A 148 17.45 -19.58 -16.91
N ALA A 149 16.57 -18.56 -16.87
CA ALA A 149 15.61 -18.37 -15.81
C ALA A 149 14.33 -17.69 -16.30
N ARG A 150 13.22 -17.96 -15.60
CA ARG A 150 11.97 -17.25 -15.69
C ARG A 150 11.90 -16.32 -14.47
N LEU A 151 12.34 -15.07 -14.62
CA LEU A 151 12.50 -14.13 -13.50
C LEU A 151 11.40 -13.08 -13.50
N LEU A 152 10.73 -12.91 -12.35
CA LEU A 152 9.91 -11.75 -12.03
C LEU A 152 10.61 -10.94 -10.94
N ARG A 153 10.56 -9.60 -11.05
CA ARG A 153 11.04 -8.70 -9.98
C ARG A 153 9.86 -7.90 -9.46
N LEU A 154 9.41 -8.21 -8.27
CA LEU A 154 8.37 -7.42 -7.60
C LEU A 154 9.02 -6.19 -6.99
N ARG A 155 8.75 -5.01 -7.55
CA ARG A 155 9.27 -3.71 -7.08
C ARG A 155 8.46 -3.17 -5.93
N HIS A 156 7.13 -3.20 -6.03
CA HIS A 156 6.17 -2.84 -4.97
C HIS A 156 4.82 -3.50 -5.21
N GLY A 157 3.94 -3.48 -4.21
CA GLY A 157 2.59 -3.99 -4.30
C GLY A 157 2.47 -5.48 -3.96
N GLN A 158 1.56 -6.15 -4.65
CA GLN A 158 1.20 -7.54 -4.44
C GLN A 158 0.91 -8.24 -5.76
N MET A 159 1.45 -9.44 -5.92
CA MET A 159 1.15 -10.29 -7.07
C MET A 159 0.79 -11.71 -6.63
N LEU A 160 0.06 -12.43 -7.48
CA LEU A 160 -0.13 -13.88 -7.41
C LEU A 160 0.31 -14.49 -8.73
N VAL A 161 1.05 -15.60 -8.63
CA VAL A 161 1.54 -16.34 -9.80
C VAL A 161 1.03 -17.77 -9.74
N GLU A 162 0.51 -18.24 -10.88
CA GLU A 162 0.26 -19.65 -11.17
C GLU A 162 1.28 -20.10 -12.20
N THR A 163 2.29 -20.87 -11.75
CA THR A 163 3.38 -21.28 -12.64
C THR A 163 2.94 -22.41 -13.55
N ALA A 164 3.22 -22.29 -14.85
CA ALA A 164 3.13 -23.36 -15.82
C ALA A 164 4.40 -24.24 -15.82
N ALA A 165 4.29 -25.43 -16.38
CA ALA A 165 5.45 -26.25 -16.70
C ALA A 165 6.30 -25.53 -17.76
N ASP A 166 7.63 -25.50 -17.56
CA ASP A 166 8.51 -24.88 -18.55
C ASP A 166 8.52 -25.69 -19.86
N PRO A 167 8.25 -25.07 -21.00
CA PRO A 167 8.36 -25.76 -22.29
C PRO A 167 9.79 -26.11 -22.66
N GLN A 168 10.80 -25.45 -22.08
CA GLN A 168 12.23 -25.71 -22.39
C GLN A 168 12.77 -26.95 -21.66
N ARG A 169 13.81 -27.55 -22.25
CA ARG A 169 14.56 -28.66 -21.68
C ARG A 169 16.06 -28.35 -21.70
N PRO A 170 16.75 -28.33 -20.55
CA PRO A 170 16.23 -28.52 -19.18
C PRO A 170 15.31 -27.38 -18.77
N ALA A 171 14.35 -27.68 -17.87
CA ALA A 171 13.40 -26.69 -17.38
C ALA A 171 14.11 -25.57 -16.63
N ARG A 172 13.82 -24.32 -17.02
CA ARG A 172 14.36 -23.13 -16.34
C ARG A 172 13.66 -22.92 -15.00
N PRO A 173 14.39 -22.55 -13.93
CA PRO A 173 13.79 -22.23 -12.66
C PRO A 173 12.89 -20.98 -12.78
N PHE A 174 11.71 -21.03 -12.14
CA PHE A 174 10.86 -19.86 -11.96
C PHE A 174 11.26 -19.15 -10.68
N ARG A 175 11.67 -17.89 -10.78
CA ARG A 175 12.16 -17.08 -9.66
C ARG A 175 11.40 -15.77 -9.54
N VAL A 176 11.22 -15.33 -8.30
CA VAL A 176 10.74 -14.00 -7.95
C VAL A 176 11.78 -13.34 -7.08
N THR A 177 12.27 -12.18 -7.49
CA THR A 177 13.13 -11.34 -6.64
C THR A 177 12.34 -10.21 -6.01
N THR A 178 12.67 -9.91 -4.77
CA THR A 178 12.13 -8.82 -3.97
C THR A 178 13.28 -8.07 -3.29
N PRO A 179 13.09 -6.88 -2.73
CA PRO A 179 14.10 -6.21 -1.90
C PRO A 179 14.55 -7.04 -0.69
N TYR A 180 13.76 -8.05 -0.31
CA TYR A 180 13.98 -8.84 0.91
C TYR A 180 14.47 -10.26 0.64
N GLY A 181 14.79 -10.61 -0.62
CA GLY A 181 15.31 -11.92 -0.97
C GLY A 181 14.67 -12.50 -2.24
N THR A 182 15.09 -13.71 -2.56
CA THR A 182 14.67 -14.42 -3.76
C THR A 182 13.80 -15.62 -3.41
N LEU A 183 12.72 -15.78 -4.16
CA LEU A 183 11.81 -16.93 -4.08
C LEU A 183 12.00 -17.81 -5.30
N GLN A 184 12.03 -19.12 -5.12
CA GLN A 184 12.04 -20.09 -6.20
C GLN A 184 10.79 -20.96 -6.12
N ALA A 185 9.97 -20.91 -7.16
CA ALA A 185 8.76 -21.71 -7.28
C ALA A 185 9.09 -23.16 -7.70
N LEU A 186 8.40 -24.11 -7.11
CA LEU A 186 8.55 -25.56 -7.37
C LEU A 186 7.21 -26.12 -7.90
N GLY A 187 6.65 -25.51 -8.98
CA GLY A 187 5.35 -25.89 -9.56
C GLY A 187 4.19 -25.41 -8.67
N THR A 188 3.91 -24.12 -8.64
CA THR A 188 3.18 -23.48 -7.53
C THR A 188 2.10 -22.52 -7.98
N ARG A 189 1.12 -22.30 -7.08
CA ARG A 189 0.27 -21.11 -7.02
C ARG A 189 0.57 -20.41 -5.69
N PHE A 190 1.05 -19.17 -5.76
CA PHE A 190 1.46 -18.42 -4.58
C PHE A 190 1.31 -16.91 -4.79
N SER A 191 1.13 -16.18 -3.71
CA SER A 191 1.15 -14.71 -3.72
C SER A 191 2.29 -14.15 -2.89
N VAL A 192 2.84 -13.02 -3.38
CA VAL A 192 3.87 -12.25 -2.69
C VAL A 192 3.40 -10.82 -2.57
N ARG A 193 3.46 -10.26 -1.36
CA ARG A 193 3.15 -8.87 -1.07
C ARG A 193 4.32 -8.19 -0.38
N LEU A 194 4.67 -7.00 -0.83
CA LEU A 194 5.67 -6.14 -0.19
C LEU A 194 4.99 -5.15 0.76
N PHE A 195 5.62 -4.97 1.91
CA PHE A 195 5.35 -3.90 2.87
C PHE A 195 6.57 -2.99 2.96
N GLY A 196 6.48 -1.89 3.70
CA GLY A 196 7.60 -0.94 3.80
C GLY A 196 8.92 -1.57 4.22
N ASN A 197 8.93 -2.56 5.12
CA ASN A 197 10.15 -3.15 5.70
C ASN A 197 10.21 -4.68 5.61
N ASP A 198 9.23 -5.34 5.02
CA ASP A 198 9.14 -6.79 4.93
C ASP A 198 8.28 -7.26 3.75
N ALA A 199 8.22 -8.57 3.55
CA ALA A 199 7.36 -9.20 2.57
C ALA A 199 6.57 -10.35 3.19
N LEU A 200 5.44 -10.68 2.58
CA LEU A 200 4.59 -11.81 2.93
C LEU A 200 4.47 -12.74 1.72
N LEU A 201 4.79 -14.01 1.91
CA LEU A 201 4.51 -15.10 0.97
C LEU A 201 3.31 -15.89 1.50
N VAL A 202 2.37 -16.22 0.62
CA VAL A 202 1.30 -17.19 0.88
C VAL A 202 1.35 -18.23 -0.25
N VAL A 203 1.41 -19.50 0.09
CA VAL A 203 1.44 -20.61 -0.88
C VAL A 203 0.10 -21.33 -0.86
N GLN A 204 -0.61 -21.31 -2.00
CA GLN A 204 -1.89 -22.00 -2.17
C GLN A 204 -1.71 -23.43 -2.71
N ARG A 205 -0.70 -23.65 -3.59
CA ARG A 205 -0.41 -24.98 -4.16
C ARG A 205 1.08 -25.15 -4.41
N GLY A 206 1.61 -26.37 -4.17
CA GLY A 206 3.02 -26.68 -4.34
C GLY A 206 3.89 -26.18 -3.19
N ALA A 207 5.12 -25.79 -3.48
CA ALA A 207 6.05 -25.25 -2.48
C ALA A 207 6.92 -24.14 -3.06
N VAL A 208 7.29 -23.17 -2.23
CA VAL A 208 8.18 -22.05 -2.60
C VAL A 208 9.36 -22.03 -1.63
N ARG A 209 10.57 -21.92 -2.17
CA ARG A 209 11.79 -21.74 -1.38
C ARG A 209 12.15 -20.26 -1.35
N ILE A 210 12.26 -19.69 -0.16
CA ILE A 210 12.78 -18.34 0.09
C ILE A 210 14.26 -18.45 0.42
N SER A 211 15.06 -17.59 -0.18
CA SER A 211 16.50 -17.43 0.10
C SER A 211 16.79 -15.97 0.44
N THR A 212 17.40 -15.75 1.61
CA THR A 212 17.96 -14.49 2.08
C THR A 212 19.46 -14.67 2.34
N PRO A 213 20.27 -13.64 2.59
CA PRO A 213 21.65 -13.82 2.95
C PRO A 213 21.82 -14.77 4.15
N GLY A 214 22.49 -15.91 3.93
CA GLY A 214 22.78 -16.90 4.96
C GLY A 214 21.62 -17.78 5.42
N GLN A 215 20.40 -17.62 4.91
CA GLN A 215 19.23 -18.41 5.34
C GLN A 215 18.37 -18.84 4.15
N GLN A 216 17.83 -20.06 4.28
CA GLN A 216 16.82 -20.56 3.35
C GLN A 216 15.66 -21.20 4.11
N ARG A 217 14.45 -21.09 3.53
CA ARG A 217 13.24 -21.65 4.10
C ARG A 217 12.30 -22.11 2.99
N GLN A 218 11.73 -23.30 3.13
CA GLN A 218 10.64 -23.75 2.28
C GLN A 218 9.30 -23.42 2.96
N VAL A 219 8.34 -22.99 2.14
CA VAL A 219 6.95 -22.75 2.53
C VAL A 219 6.08 -23.64 1.65
N ASP A 220 5.29 -24.49 2.25
CA ASP A 220 4.46 -25.46 1.58
C ASP A 220 3.02 -24.95 1.40
N ALA A 221 2.22 -25.64 0.59
CA ALA A 221 0.82 -25.32 0.37
C ALA A 221 0.03 -25.17 1.70
N GLY A 222 -0.84 -24.17 1.78
CA GLY A 222 -1.61 -23.82 2.99
C GLY A 222 -0.81 -23.05 4.03
N GLN A 223 0.41 -22.66 3.75
CA GLN A 223 1.26 -21.90 4.67
C GLN A 223 1.52 -20.49 4.16
N GLN A 224 1.86 -19.61 5.11
CA GLN A 224 2.37 -18.27 4.88
C GLN A 224 3.64 -18.01 5.68
N LEU A 225 4.43 -17.03 5.22
CA LEU A 225 5.63 -16.59 5.91
C LEU A 225 5.87 -15.10 5.65
N ARG A 226 6.00 -14.32 6.71
CA ARG A 226 6.38 -12.91 6.66
C ARG A 226 7.86 -12.79 7.03
N TRP A 227 8.64 -12.12 6.17
CA TRP A 227 10.11 -12.07 6.34
C TRP A 227 10.69 -10.72 5.90
N ASN A 228 11.94 -10.49 6.28
CA ASN A 228 12.80 -9.43 5.79
C ASN A 228 14.25 -9.92 5.66
N LEU A 229 15.21 -9.02 5.38
CA LEU A 229 16.61 -9.38 5.19
C LEU A 229 17.26 -10.01 6.43
N THR A 230 16.80 -9.68 7.64
CA THR A 230 17.40 -10.11 8.91
C THR A 230 16.63 -11.24 9.59
N ARG A 231 15.35 -11.42 9.24
CA ARG A 231 14.46 -12.36 9.90
C ARG A 231 13.72 -13.25 8.89
N LEU A 232 13.98 -14.55 8.96
CA LEU A 232 13.29 -15.59 8.19
C LEU A 232 12.69 -16.64 9.15
N PRO A 233 11.49 -16.41 9.73
CA PRO A 233 10.91 -17.26 10.76
C PRO A 233 10.40 -18.58 10.18
N ARG A 234 9.77 -19.40 11.02
CA ARG A 234 9.07 -20.61 10.57
C ARG A 234 7.75 -20.22 9.88
N PRO A 235 7.34 -20.95 8.81
CA PRO A 235 6.03 -20.79 8.22
C PRO A 235 4.90 -21.04 9.24
N MET A 236 3.76 -20.40 9.01
CA MET A 236 2.54 -20.57 9.82
C MET A 236 1.37 -20.81 8.86
N PRO A 237 0.23 -21.36 9.34
CA PRO A 237 -0.95 -21.53 8.51
C PRO A 237 -1.36 -20.23 7.82
N ALA A 238 -1.74 -20.31 6.56
CA ALA A 238 -2.30 -19.20 5.82
C ALA A 238 -3.77 -18.98 6.23
N PRO A 239 -4.25 -17.72 6.32
CA PRO A 239 -5.66 -17.46 6.60
C PRO A 239 -6.53 -17.91 5.42
N PRO A 240 -7.79 -18.31 5.69
CA PRO A 240 -8.75 -18.62 4.64
C PRO A 240 -8.94 -17.42 3.70
N GLY A 241 -9.06 -17.67 2.41
CA GLY A 241 -9.33 -16.62 1.43
C GLY A 241 -8.21 -15.62 1.20
N ALA A 242 -6.95 -15.95 1.56
CA ALA A 242 -5.78 -15.09 1.34
C ALA A 242 -5.56 -14.69 -0.14
N ASP A 243 -6.17 -15.41 -1.09
CA ASP A 243 -6.16 -15.12 -2.53
C ASP A 243 -7.48 -14.54 -3.06
N ALA A 244 -8.45 -14.26 -2.18
CA ALA A 244 -9.78 -13.77 -2.59
C ALA A 244 -9.72 -12.41 -3.30
N TRP A 245 -8.67 -11.62 -3.07
CA TRP A 245 -8.44 -10.36 -3.76
C TRP A 245 -8.36 -10.50 -5.29
N VAL A 246 -7.89 -11.64 -5.80
CA VAL A 246 -7.91 -11.94 -7.25
C VAL A 246 -9.32 -11.86 -7.82
N ARG A 247 -10.33 -12.20 -7.02
CA ARG A 247 -11.76 -12.12 -7.36
C ARG A 247 -12.44 -10.86 -6.83
N GLY A 248 -11.67 -9.86 -6.40
CA GLY A 248 -12.20 -8.60 -5.91
C GLY A 248 -12.80 -8.63 -4.51
N MET A 249 -12.42 -9.58 -3.69
CA MET A 249 -12.98 -9.75 -2.35
C MET A 249 -11.89 -9.72 -1.29
N LEU A 250 -12.17 -9.10 -0.16
CA LEU A 250 -11.46 -9.28 1.10
C LEU A 250 -12.23 -10.30 1.93
N VAL A 251 -11.59 -11.39 2.30
CA VAL A 251 -12.14 -12.35 3.27
C VAL A 251 -11.48 -12.09 4.62
N ALA A 252 -12.27 -11.71 5.59
CA ALA A 252 -11.88 -11.49 6.97
C ALA A 252 -12.36 -12.68 7.83
N ASP A 253 -11.49 -13.19 8.69
CA ASP A 253 -11.78 -14.22 9.68
C ASP A 253 -11.22 -13.75 11.02
N ALA A 254 -12.12 -13.28 11.89
CA ALA A 254 -11.79 -12.61 13.16
C ALA A 254 -10.71 -11.50 13.01
N MET A 255 -10.67 -10.84 11.83
CA MET A 255 -9.68 -9.82 11.52
C MET A 255 -10.00 -8.53 12.29
N PRO A 256 -9.01 -7.87 12.95
CA PRO A 256 -9.24 -6.58 13.58
C PRO A 256 -9.83 -5.54 12.62
N LEU A 257 -10.83 -4.78 13.04
CA LEU A 257 -11.50 -3.76 12.22
C LEU A 257 -10.51 -2.79 11.58
N GLN A 258 -9.49 -2.38 12.32
CA GLN A 258 -8.40 -1.53 11.79
C GLN A 258 -7.72 -2.18 10.57
N GLN A 259 -7.46 -3.48 10.63
CA GLN A 259 -6.83 -4.21 9.53
C GLN A 259 -7.77 -4.34 8.33
N VAL A 260 -9.06 -4.61 8.55
CA VAL A 260 -10.07 -4.62 7.48
C VAL A 260 -10.11 -3.28 6.76
N LEU A 261 -10.16 -2.18 7.51
CA LEU A 261 -10.18 -0.83 6.94
C LEU A 261 -8.87 -0.48 6.22
N GLN A 262 -7.72 -0.94 6.72
CA GLN A 262 -6.43 -0.79 6.04
C GLN A 262 -6.41 -1.53 4.70
N GLU A 263 -6.93 -2.76 4.64
CA GLU A 263 -7.00 -3.53 3.40
C GLU A 263 -7.96 -2.88 2.39
N LEU A 264 -9.16 -2.45 2.81
CA LEU A 264 -10.10 -1.72 1.95
C LEU A 264 -9.52 -0.38 1.47
N GLY A 265 -8.77 0.31 2.33
CA GLY A 265 -8.13 1.59 2.03
C GLY A 265 -7.06 1.51 0.93
N ARG A 266 -6.47 0.34 0.66
CA ARG A 266 -5.48 0.15 -0.41
C ARG A 266 -6.06 0.41 -1.82
N TYR A 267 -7.35 0.25 -1.98
CA TYR A 267 -8.05 0.37 -3.26
C TYR A 267 -8.66 1.74 -3.49
N GLN A 268 -8.49 2.68 -2.55
CA GLN A 268 -9.17 3.96 -2.55
C GLN A 268 -8.20 5.12 -2.32
N HIS A 269 -8.53 6.27 -2.89
CA HIS A 269 -7.83 7.53 -2.62
C HIS A 269 -8.27 8.20 -1.31
N ARG A 270 -9.31 7.66 -0.66
CA ARG A 270 -9.85 8.22 0.58
C ARG A 270 -9.24 7.55 1.80
N TRP A 271 -8.94 8.37 2.79
CA TRP A 271 -8.42 7.91 4.07
C TRP A 271 -9.53 7.33 4.93
N LEU A 272 -9.27 6.14 5.47
CA LEU A 272 -10.13 5.47 6.44
C LEU A 272 -9.49 5.62 7.83
N ARG A 273 -10.20 6.25 8.75
CA ARG A 273 -9.81 6.36 10.15
C ARG A 273 -10.75 5.53 11.01
N VAL A 274 -10.22 4.84 11.99
CA VAL A 274 -11.00 4.09 12.98
C VAL A 274 -10.73 4.66 14.36
N ASP A 275 -11.79 4.79 15.17
CA ASP A 275 -11.67 5.12 16.59
C ASP A 275 -10.80 4.06 17.29
N PRO A 276 -9.71 4.42 17.98
CA PRO A 276 -8.83 3.48 18.67
C PRO A 276 -9.57 2.51 19.61
N ARG A 277 -10.70 2.92 20.18
CA ARG A 277 -11.51 2.10 21.10
C ARG A 277 -12.12 0.87 20.42
N ILE A 278 -12.36 0.91 19.12
CA ILE A 278 -12.96 -0.18 18.33
C ILE A 278 -11.99 -0.77 17.29
N ALA A 279 -10.76 -0.29 17.23
CA ALA A 279 -9.76 -0.72 16.27
C ALA A 279 -9.50 -2.23 16.29
N GLY A 280 -9.57 -2.84 17.47
CA GLY A 280 -9.41 -4.27 17.70
C GLY A 280 -10.67 -5.12 17.54
N LEU A 281 -11.83 -4.53 17.19
CA LEU A 281 -13.09 -5.27 17.03
C LEU A 281 -12.90 -6.39 15.97
N PRO A 282 -13.17 -7.67 16.32
CA PRO A 282 -13.03 -8.77 15.39
C PRO A 282 -14.14 -8.72 14.34
N VAL A 283 -13.75 -8.76 13.08
CA VAL A 283 -14.65 -8.74 11.92
C VAL A 283 -14.50 -10.03 11.15
N SER A 284 -15.62 -10.67 10.82
CA SER A 284 -15.66 -11.82 9.92
C SER A 284 -16.66 -11.58 8.79
N GLY A 285 -16.27 -11.93 7.57
CA GLY A 285 -17.10 -11.75 6.39
C GLY A 285 -16.30 -11.61 5.11
N ALA A 286 -17.02 -11.43 3.99
CA ALA A 286 -16.42 -11.20 2.69
C ALA A 286 -16.86 -9.82 2.16
N PHE A 287 -15.90 -8.96 1.87
CA PHE A 287 -16.12 -7.54 1.55
C PHE A 287 -15.65 -7.25 0.13
N PRO A 288 -16.48 -6.65 -0.74
CA PRO A 288 -16.05 -6.21 -2.07
C PRO A 288 -14.94 -5.16 -1.99
N LEU A 289 -13.85 -5.36 -2.74
CA LEU A 289 -12.72 -4.40 -2.80
C LEU A 289 -13.03 -3.24 -3.75
N ASP A 290 -13.88 -3.45 -4.74
CA ASP A 290 -14.22 -2.47 -5.76
C ASP A 290 -15.32 -1.50 -5.32
N ASP A 291 -16.08 -1.87 -4.29
CA ASP A 291 -17.18 -1.07 -3.75
C ASP A 291 -17.00 -0.82 -2.25
N LEU A 292 -16.22 0.23 -1.95
CA LEU A 292 -15.96 0.65 -0.57
C LEU A 292 -17.25 0.98 0.18
N GLN A 293 -18.22 1.63 -0.49
CA GLN A 293 -19.47 2.05 0.16
C GLN A 293 -20.29 0.83 0.62
N ARG A 294 -20.36 -0.18 -0.24
CA ARG A 294 -21.02 -1.44 0.09
C ARG A 294 -20.31 -2.14 1.25
N SER A 295 -18.98 -2.21 1.21
CA SER A 295 -18.18 -2.84 2.27
C SER A 295 -18.35 -2.11 3.61
N LEU A 296 -18.33 -0.78 3.61
CA LEU A 296 -18.58 0.01 4.81
C LEU A 296 -20.01 -0.14 5.33
N SER A 297 -21.01 -0.18 4.44
CA SER A 297 -22.41 -0.41 4.81
C SER A 297 -22.61 -1.79 5.46
N MET A 298 -21.96 -2.83 4.93
CA MET A 298 -21.96 -4.18 5.53
C MET A 298 -21.32 -4.18 6.92
N LEU A 299 -20.18 -3.50 7.10
CA LEU A 299 -19.52 -3.35 8.40
C LEU A 299 -20.43 -2.62 9.41
N ALA A 300 -21.05 -1.53 8.98
CA ALA A 300 -21.96 -0.74 9.83
C ALA A 300 -23.18 -1.54 10.27
N ALA A 301 -23.77 -2.31 9.37
CA ALA A 301 -24.96 -3.14 9.66
C ALA A 301 -24.64 -4.28 10.65
N THR A 302 -23.44 -4.86 10.56
CA THR A 302 -23.06 -6.03 11.37
C THR A 302 -22.54 -5.65 12.76
N HIS A 303 -21.85 -4.51 12.88
CA HIS A 303 -21.11 -4.15 14.10
C HIS A 303 -21.61 -2.88 14.78
N ALA A 304 -22.81 -2.38 14.44
CA ALA A 304 -23.36 -1.11 14.97
C ALA A 304 -22.33 0.03 14.91
N LEU A 305 -21.71 0.23 13.73
CA LEU A 305 -20.73 1.29 13.52
C LEU A 305 -21.40 2.53 12.95
N ARG A 306 -20.88 3.70 13.30
CA ARG A 306 -21.18 4.98 12.68
C ARG A 306 -20.08 5.31 11.68
N ILE A 307 -20.46 5.60 10.43
CA ILE A 307 -19.56 5.98 9.36
C ILE A 307 -19.85 7.42 9.00
N GLU A 308 -18.91 8.29 9.28
CA GLU A 308 -18.98 9.72 8.95
C GLU A 308 -18.11 9.97 7.72
N GLN A 309 -18.73 10.53 6.67
CA GLN A 309 -18.08 10.83 5.42
C GLN A 309 -17.79 12.33 5.33
N GLY A 310 -16.50 12.67 5.41
CA GLY A 310 -16.00 14.02 5.18
C GLY A 310 -14.82 13.96 4.21
N LEU A 311 -13.80 14.75 4.45
CA LEU A 311 -12.49 14.64 3.80
C LEU A 311 -11.88 13.26 4.06
N TRP A 312 -12.13 12.71 5.24
CA TRP A 312 -11.78 11.39 5.74
C TRP A 312 -13.05 10.59 5.97
N ILE A 313 -12.97 9.28 5.83
CA ILE A 313 -14.03 8.39 6.29
C ILE A 313 -13.68 8.00 7.73
N HIS A 314 -14.47 8.46 8.70
CA HIS A 314 -14.28 8.14 10.10
C HIS A 314 -15.24 7.03 10.52
N VAL A 315 -14.69 5.97 11.12
CA VAL A 315 -15.46 4.83 11.63
C VAL A 315 -15.39 4.82 13.16
N SER A 316 -16.53 4.96 13.80
CA SER A 316 -16.69 4.96 15.26
C SER A 316 -17.80 4.02 15.70
N ALA A 317 -17.91 3.74 17.00
CA ALA A 317 -19.06 3.03 17.54
C ALA A 317 -20.32 3.88 17.37
N ALA A 318 -21.44 3.26 16.97
CA ALA A 318 -22.73 3.93 17.05
C ALA A 318 -23.03 4.17 18.55
N GLY A 319 -22.96 5.42 19.01
CA GLY A 319 -23.27 5.76 20.39
C GLY A 319 -24.68 5.31 20.74
N HIS A 320 -24.86 4.64 21.86
CA HIS A 320 -26.17 4.52 22.48
C HIS A 320 -26.65 5.96 22.76
N ARG A 321 -27.70 6.40 22.09
CA ARG A 321 -28.49 7.52 22.60
C ARG A 321 -29.20 6.97 23.84
N GLY A 322 -28.66 7.30 25.02
CA GLY A 322 -29.38 7.15 26.26
C GLY A 322 -30.57 8.09 26.28
#